data_b07187c84c27af537e86ab123e7ddbbf
#
_entry.id   b07187c84c27af537e86ab123e7ddbbf
#
_cell.length_a   1.000
_cell.length_b   1.000
_cell.length_c   1.000
_cell.angle_alpha   90.00
_cell.angle_beta   90.00
_cell.angle_gamma   90.00
#
_symmetry.space_group_name_H-M   'P 1'
#
loop_
_entity.id
_entity.type
_entity.pdbx_description
1 polymer ?
#
loop_
_entity_poly.entity_id
_entity_poly.type
_entity_poly.pdbx_seq_one_letter_code
_entity_poly.pdbx_strand_id
1 'polypeptide(L)'
;VFLVDAQSEGISIPRNENKMGQKVCRASEVVFEDVFVPNGMRCRTGTTKETAYAYSGLSNVLGMTRGVVGGFATGVAEGAYRIALDYVRRNDFLGQPMEQQQWVRIELADLARRAQVSRATYLGALLTGASMGLIEPAASGLDLKLPDALNEHANVKQMRNRIVQSEMANKWFKLLANRQTLAGRETTCAYGDVAKVSCTELAMENCQKAITLMGKDGLRHEFGAEKLLRDTKLLQIYEGTNQVNLLDFIKRRVIRQFDTAL
;
A
#
# COMPACT_ATOMS: atom_id res chain seq x y z
N VAL A 1 -11.44 12.34 -16.31
CA VAL A 1 -10.42 12.80 -15.34
C VAL A 1 -9.88 14.13 -15.84
N PHE A 2 -9.69 15.08 -14.94
CA PHE A 2 -9.12 16.40 -15.21
C PHE A 2 -7.89 16.61 -14.34
N LEU A 3 -6.88 17.29 -14.88
CA LEU A 3 -5.80 17.86 -14.09
C LEU A 3 -6.23 19.28 -13.73
N VAL A 4 -6.22 19.60 -12.45
CA VAL A 4 -6.63 20.92 -11.94
C VAL A 4 -5.48 21.49 -11.11
N ASP A 5 -5.08 22.72 -11.40
CA ASP A 5 -4.10 23.41 -10.57
C ASP A 5 -4.73 23.74 -9.21
N ALA A 6 -4.07 23.36 -8.14
CA ALA A 6 -4.54 23.61 -6.78
C ALA A 6 -4.67 25.11 -6.43
N GLN A 7 -4.05 25.99 -7.23
CA GLN A 7 -4.12 27.44 -7.09
C GLN A 7 -5.21 28.08 -7.97
N SER A 8 -5.99 27.29 -8.71
CA SER A 8 -7.09 27.82 -9.53
C SER A 8 -8.13 28.52 -8.67
N GLU A 9 -8.69 29.62 -9.22
CA GLU A 9 -9.84 30.30 -8.62
C GLU A 9 -11.00 29.31 -8.45
N GLY A 10 -11.72 29.42 -7.33
CA GLY A 10 -12.81 28.50 -6.97
C GLY A 10 -12.36 27.22 -6.25
N ILE A 11 -11.06 27.02 -5.98
CA ILE A 11 -10.59 25.92 -5.13
C ILE A 11 -10.31 26.44 -3.72
N SER A 12 -10.87 25.76 -2.73
CA SER A 12 -10.59 26.03 -1.32
C SER A 12 -10.29 24.74 -0.55
N ILE A 13 -9.49 24.87 0.50
CA ILE A 13 -9.13 23.77 1.41
C ILE A 13 -9.51 24.22 2.82
N PRO A 14 -10.82 24.14 3.18
CA PRO A 14 -11.32 24.72 4.42
C PRO A 14 -10.82 24.04 5.68
N ARG A 15 -10.49 22.74 5.60
CA ARG A 15 -10.03 22.00 6.78
C ARG A 15 -9.13 20.81 6.45
N ASN A 16 -8.31 20.45 7.45
CA ASN A 16 -7.61 19.16 7.48
C ASN A 16 -8.40 18.18 8.35
N GLU A 17 -8.48 16.93 7.93
CA GLU A 17 -9.16 15.87 8.67
C GLU A 17 -8.39 15.49 9.95
N ASN A 18 -9.09 15.42 11.08
CA ASN A 18 -8.54 14.90 12.32
C ASN A 18 -8.65 13.37 12.36
N LYS A 19 -7.74 12.71 11.69
CA LYS A 19 -7.75 11.25 11.59
C LYS A 19 -7.39 10.57 12.92
N MET A 20 -7.87 9.33 13.12
CA MET A 20 -7.53 8.48 14.25
C MET A 20 -6.02 8.20 14.34
N GLY A 21 -5.39 7.87 13.21
CA GLY A 21 -3.97 7.56 13.07
C GLY A 21 -3.34 8.23 11.87
N GLN A 22 -2.06 7.93 11.62
CA GLN A 22 -1.27 8.51 10.51
C GLN A 22 -1.41 10.03 10.40
N LYS A 23 -1.40 10.72 11.56
CA LYS A 23 -1.70 12.17 11.64
C LYS A 23 -0.69 13.05 10.91
N VAL A 24 0.53 12.56 10.71
CA VAL A 24 1.59 13.26 9.97
C VAL A 24 1.25 13.34 8.47
N CYS A 25 0.57 12.34 7.91
CA CYS A 25 0.08 12.37 6.54
C CYS A 25 -1.25 13.12 6.52
N ARG A 26 -1.24 14.37 6.07
CA ARG A 26 -2.45 15.21 6.02
C ARG A 26 -3.44 14.66 5.00
N ALA A 27 -4.70 14.70 5.34
CA ALA A 27 -5.83 14.54 4.43
C ALA A 27 -6.71 15.79 4.60
N SER A 28 -7.15 16.40 3.50
CA SER A 28 -7.85 17.66 3.53
C SER A 28 -9.14 17.57 2.73
N GLU A 29 -10.14 18.33 3.13
CA GLU A 29 -11.30 18.60 2.31
C GLU A 29 -10.91 19.58 1.21
N VAL A 30 -11.27 19.24 -0.04
CA VAL A 30 -11.06 20.12 -1.19
C VAL A 30 -12.42 20.44 -1.78
N VAL A 31 -12.76 21.73 -1.81
CA VAL A 31 -14.02 22.23 -2.35
C VAL A 31 -13.75 22.89 -3.69
N PHE A 32 -14.61 22.61 -4.68
CA PHE A 32 -14.57 23.19 -6.01
C PHE A 32 -15.85 23.98 -6.24
N GLU A 33 -15.74 25.27 -6.50
CA GLU A 33 -16.85 26.18 -6.78
C GLU A 33 -16.58 26.88 -8.12
N ASP A 34 -17.33 26.54 -9.14
CA ASP A 34 -17.25 27.11 -10.50
C ASP A 34 -15.83 27.13 -11.10
N VAL A 35 -15.02 26.10 -10.81
CA VAL A 35 -13.63 26.04 -11.26
C VAL A 35 -13.57 25.80 -12.78
N PHE A 36 -13.00 26.76 -13.50
CA PHE A 36 -12.75 26.62 -14.92
C PHE A 36 -11.54 25.72 -15.18
N VAL A 37 -11.72 24.64 -15.95
CA VAL A 37 -10.64 23.74 -16.38
C VAL A 37 -10.51 23.78 -17.90
N PRO A 38 -9.38 24.26 -18.45
CA PRO A 38 -9.16 24.27 -19.89
C PRO A 38 -9.24 22.87 -20.49
N ASN A 39 -9.74 22.74 -21.72
CA ASN A 39 -9.86 21.45 -22.43
C ASN A 39 -8.51 20.72 -22.56
N GLY A 40 -7.39 21.42 -22.61
CA GLY A 40 -6.05 20.83 -22.64
C GLY A 40 -5.68 20.07 -21.36
N MET A 41 -6.34 20.37 -20.23
CA MET A 41 -6.15 19.70 -18.93
C MET A 41 -7.08 18.49 -18.74
N ARG A 42 -7.92 18.21 -19.72
CA ARG A 42 -8.72 16.98 -19.74
C ARG A 42 -7.86 15.79 -20.13
N CYS A 43 -7.66 14.88 -19.20
CA CYS A 43 -7.03 13.60 -19.50
C CYS A 43 -7.97 12.81 -20.42
N ARG A 44 -7.66 12.79 -21.71
CA ARG A 44 -8.42 12.02 -22.69
C ARG A 44 -8.05 10.55 -22.52
N THR A 45 -9.00 9.77 -22.14
CA THR A 45 -8.89 8.33 -22.12
C THR A 45 -9.85 7.81 -23.19
N GLY A 46 -9.45 7.81 -24.49
CA GLY A 46 -10.10 7.19 -25.66
C GLY A 46 -11.61 7.45 -25.87
N THR A 47 -12.39 6.94 -26.79
CA THR A 47 -13.75 7.22 -27.30
C THR A 47 -14.96 7.10 -26.32
N THR A 48 -16.20 7.38 -26.71
CA THR A 48 -17.43 7.46 -25.89
C THR A 48 -17.83 6.23 -25.05
N LYS A 49 -17.19 5.07 -25.25
CA LYS A 49 -17.17 3.97 -24.27
C LYS A 49 -16.25 4.27 -23.07
N GLU A 50 -15.74 5.46 -23.00
CA GLU A 50 -14.56 5.93 -22.25
C GLU A 50 -14.79 6.25 -20.79
N THR A 51 -15.98 6.58 -20.35
CA THR A 51 -16.26 6.80 -18.92
C THR A 51 -16.08 5.49 -18.13
N ALA A 52 -16.42 4.36 -18.73
CA ALA A 52 -16.15 3.04 -18.13
C ALA A 52 -14.63 2.73 -18.10
N TYR A 53 -13.87 3.16 -19.12
CA TYR A 53 -12.41 2.98 -19.17
C TYR A 53 -11.65 3.89 -18.21
N ALA A 54 -12.09 5.13 -17.99
CA ALA A 54 -11.46 6.02 -17.02
C ALA A 54 -11.58 5.49 -15.58
N TYR A 55 -12.74 4.96 -15.23
CA TYR A 55 -12.97 4.31 -13.95
C TYR A 55 -12.18 3.00 -13.84
N SER A 56 -12.11 2.19 -14.90
CA SER A 56 -11.30 0.97 -14.95
C SER A 56 -9.81 1.28 -14.88
N GLY A 57 -9.34 2.37 -15.47
CA GLY A 57 -7.94 2.81 -15.38
C GLY A 57 -7.55 3.15 -13.94
N LEU A 58 -8.36 3.94 -13.26
CA LEU A 58 -8.14 4.29 -11.84
C LEU A 58 -8.20 3.04 -10.95
N SER A 59 -9.20 2.19 -11.15
CA SER A 59 -9.34 0.94 -10.40
C SER A 59 -8.14 -0.01 -10.59
N ASN A 60 -7.54 -0.04 -11.80
CA ASN A 60 -6.35 -0.83 -12.06
C ASN A 60 -5.12 -0.26 -11.33
N VAL A 61 -4.95 1.07 -11.33
CA VAL A 61 -3.85 1.71 -10.55
C VAL A 61 -4.00 1.39 -9.07
N LEU A 62 -5.20 1.57 -8.51
CA LEU A 62 -5.47 1.24 -7.10
C LEU A 62 -5.24 -0.25 -6.82
N GLY A 63 -5.63 -1.15 -7.72
CA GLY A 63 -5.38 -2.58 -7.57
C GLY A 63 -3.89 -2.93 -7.47
N MET A 64 -3.02 -2.21 -8.19
CA MET A 64 -1.56 -2.38 -8.10
C MET A 64 -0.99 -1.82 -6.80
N THR A 65 -1.43 -0.63 -6.38
CA THR A 65 -0.92 0.03 -5.17
C THR A 65 -1.37 -0.67 -3.88
N ARG A 66 -2.45 -1.42 -3.90
CA ARG A 66 -2.94 -2.24 -2.76
C ARG A 66 -1.90 -3.23 -2.26
N GLY A 67 -1.12 -3.84 -3.15
CA GLY A 67 0.01 -4.70 -2.75
C GLY A 67 1.06 -3.97 -1.92
N VAL A 68 1.33 -2.69 -2.23
CA VAL A 68 2.25 -1.83 -1.46
C VAL A 68 1.69 -1.52 -0.07
N VAL A 69 0.37 -1.30 0.03
CA VAL A 69 -0.31 -1.13 1.34
C VAL A 69 -0.13 -2.39 2.22
N GLY A 70 -0.14 -3.58 1.62
CA GLY A 70 0.22 -4.83 2.31
C GLY A 70 1.63 -4.77 2.91
N GLY A 71 2.59 -4.16 2.20
CA GLY A 71 3.95 -3.92 2.72
C GLY A 71 3.97 -2.96 3.92
N PHE A 72 3.21 -1.86 3.86
CA PHE A 72 3.08 -0.94 5.01
C PHE A 72 2.49 -1.64 6.23
N ALA A 73 1.43 -2.43 6.03
CA ALA A 73 0.81 -3.20 7.10
C ALA A 73 1.77 -4.23 7.72
N THR A 74 2.59 -4.88 6.88
CA THR A 74 3.63 -5.80 7.35
C THR A 74 4.66 -5.09 8.23
N GLY A 75 5.07 -3.87 7.85
CA GLY A 75 5.96 -3.05 8.68
C GLY A 75 5.36 -2.73 10.05
N VAL A 76 4.06 -2.45 10.10
CA VAL A 76 3.35 -2.22 11.37
C VAL A 76 3.25 -3.51 12.19
N ALA A 77 2.93 -4.65 11.56
CA ALA A 77 2.88 -5.95 12.25
C ALA A 77 4.24 -6.33 12.88
N GLU A 78 5.33 -6.08 12.17
CA GLU A 78 6.70 -6.27 12.66
C GLU A 78 7.02 -5.29 13.81
N GLY A 79 6.61 -4.02 13.67
CA GLY A 79 6.76 -3.00 14.72
C GLY A 79 6.06 -3.40 16.01
N ALA A 80 4.82 -3.89 15.93
CA ALA A 80 4.06 -4.37 17.08
C ALA A 80 4.76 -5.56 17.77
N TYR A 81 5.27 -6.52 16.98
CA TYR A 81 6.07 -7.62 17.50
C TYR A 81 7.31 -7.13 18.25
N ARG A 82 8.08 -6.20 17.67
CA ARG A 82 9.30 -5.68 18.29
C ARG A 82 9.04 -4.94 19.58
N ILE A 83 8.00 -4.10 19.64
CA ILE A 83 7.59 -3.40 20.88
C ILE A 83 7.22 -4.42 21.96
N ALA A 84 6.43 -5.44 21.62
CA ALA A 84 6.06 -6.49 22.56
C ALA A 84 7.26 -7.28 23.06
N LEU A 85 8.19 -7.65 22.15
CA LEU A 85 9.42 -8.36 22.49
C LEU A 85 10.32 -7.55 23.44
N ASP A 86 10.51 -6.26 23.15
CA ASP A 86 11.30 -5.35 23.99
C ASP A 86 10.68 -5.17 25.37
N TYR A 87 9.36 -5.09 25.44
CA TYR A 87 8.63 -5.01 26.71
C TYR A 87 8.82 -6.28 27.53
N VAL A 88 8.61 -7.44 26.94
CA VAL A 88 8.73 -8.75 27.59
C VAL A 88 10.13 -8.99 28.18
N ARG A 89 11.18 -8.54 27.48
CA ARG A 89 12.57 -8.68 27.94
C ARG A 89 12.92 -7.83 29.16
N ARG A 90 12.14 -6.79 29.42
CA ARG A 90 12.44 -5.79 30.47
C ARG A 90 11.50 -5.86 31.67
N ASN A 91 10.51 -6.74 31.60
CA ASN A 91 9.45 -6.79 32.61
C ASN A 91 9.24 -8.19 33.16
N ASP A 92 8.74 -8.22 34.39
CA ASP A 92 8.34 -9.42 35.09
C ASP A 92 6.81 -9.55 35.11
N PHE A 93 6.33 -10.78 35.22
CA PHE A 93 4.94 -11.12 35.45
C PHE A 93 4.87 -12.03 36.68
N LEU A 94 4.12 -11.57 37.71
CA LEU A 94 4.01 -12.27 39.01
C LEU A 94 5.36 -12.62 39.64
N GLY A 95 6.31 -11.72 39.53
CA GLY A 95 7.65 -11.88 40.12
C GLY A 95 8.58 -12.82 39.38
N GLN A 96 8.23 -13.19 38.12
CA GLN A 96 9.06 -14.00 37.26
C GLN A 96 9.29 -13.28 35.91
N PRO A 97 10.47 -13.37 35.29
CA PRO A 97 10.74 -12.77 33.99
C PRO A 97 9.69 -13.18 32.95
N MET A 98 9.06 -12.22 32.28
CA MET A 98 8.03 -12.51 31.28
C MET A 98 8.56 -13.40 30.15
N GLU A 99 9.81 -13.22 29.75
CA GLU A 99 10.43 -14.02 28.68
C GLU A 99 10.59 -15.51 29.01
N GLN A 100 10.51 -15.88 30.30
CA GLN A 100 10.60 -17.28 30.74
C GLN A 100 9.21 -17.96 30.76
N GLN A 101 8.13 -17.19 30.69
CA GLN A 101 6.77 -17.72 30.70
C GLN A 101 6.43 -18.39 29.35
N GLN A 102 5.99 -19.63 29.38
CA GLN A 102 5.68 -20.38 28.16
C GLN A 102 4.59 -19.72 27.32
N TRP A 103 3.52 -19.23 27.95
CA TRP A 103 2.42 -18.56 27.26
C TRP A 103 2.87 -17.27 26.58
N VAL A 104 3.79 -16.51 27.21
CA VAL A 104 4.38 -15.28 26.61
C VAL A 104 5.18 -15.63 25.35
N ARG A 105 5.98 -16.70 25.41
CA ARG A 105 6.75 -17.17 24.26
C ARG A 105 5.87 -17.60 23.09
N ILE A 106 4.72 -18.24 23.39
CA ILE A 106 3.73 -18.62 22.37
C ILE A 106 3.13 -17.38 21.72
N GLU A 107 2.73 -16.38 22.52
CA GLU A 107 2.17 -15.13 21.98
C GLU A 107 3.20 -14.37 21.14
N LEU A 108 4.45 -14.27 21.56
CA LEU A 108 5.52 -13.65 20.78
C LEU A 108 5.79 -14.41 19.47
N ALA A 109 5.81 -15.73 19.51
CA ALA A 109 5.97 -16.55 18.30
C ALA A 109 4.83 -16.35 17.32
N ASP A 110 3.58 -16.20 17.82
CA ASP A 110 2.41 -15.94 16.99
C ASP A 110 2.44 -14.54 16.36
N LEU A 111 2.87 -13.51 17.09
CA LEU A 111 3.13 -12.17 16.55
C LEU A 111 4.17 -12.21 15.42
N ALA A 112 5.29 -12.89 15.63
CA ALA A 112 6.33 -13.06 14.63
C ALA A 112 5.82 -13.82 13.39
N ARG A 113 5.08 -14.91 13.60
CA ARG A 113 4.46 -15.71 12.53
C ARG A 113 3.54 -14.87 11.65
N ARG A 114 2.65 -14.06 12.26
CA ARG A 114 1.74 -13.18 11.50
C ARG A 114 2.50 -12.16 10.67
N ALA A 115 3.55 -11.56 11.19
CA ALA A 115 4.39 -10.64 10.44
C ALA A 115 5.05 -11.34 9.23
N GLN A 116 5.51 -12.60 9.38
CA GLN A 116 6.10 -13.36 8.28
C GLN A 116 5.05 -13.79 7.25
N VAL A 117 3.86 -14.23 7.66
CA VAL A 117 2.75 -14.54 6.75
C VAL A 117 2.35 -13.29 5.95
N SER A 118 2.22 -12.14 6.62
CA SER A 118 1.95 -10.86 5.97
C SER A 118 3.03 -10.53 4.93
N ARG A 119 4.31 -10.70 5.28
CA ARG A 119 5.45 -10.49 4.36
C ARG A 119 5.36 -11.38 3.13
N ALA A 120 5.12 -12.67 3.29
CA ALA A 120 4.99 -13.59 2.18
C ALA A 120 3.82 -13.22 1.26
N THR A 121 2.70 -12.77 1.84
CA THR A 121 1.49 -12.41 1.11
C THR A 121 1.69 -11.18 0.23
N TYR A 122 2.24 -10.06 0.77
CA TYR A 122 2.43 -8.87 -0.07
C TYR A 122 3.55 -9.05 -1.09
N LEU A 123 4.63 -9.76 -0.75
CA LEU A 123 5.68 -10.07 -1.71
C LEU A 123 5.16 -10.96 -2.85
N GLY A 124 4.32 -11.95 -2.54
CA GLY A 124 3.65 -12.76 -3.55
C GLY A 124 2.80 -11.93 -4.50
N ALA A 125 2.04 -10.94 -3.98
CA ALA A 125 1.25 -10.02 -4.81
C ALA A 125 2.14 -9.14 -5.71
N LEU A 126 3.23 -8.58 -5.18
CA LEU A 126 4.16 -7.76 -5.95
C LEU A 126 4.90 -8.57 -7.03
N LEU A 127 5.35 -9.78 -6.70
CA LEU A 127 6.00 -10.68 -7.65
C LEU A 127 5.03 -11.11 -8.76
N THR A 128 3.76 -11.36 -8.43
CA THR A 128 2.72 -11.62 -9.43
C THR A 128 2.56 -10.42 -10.35
N GLY A 129 2.49 -9.20 -9.81
CA GLY A 129 2.46 -7.98 -10.61
C GLY A 129 3.67 -7.85 -11.53
N ALA A 130 4.87 -8.12 -11.03
CA ALA A 130 6.10 -8.09 -11.80
C ALA A 130 6.08 -9.14 -12.93
N SER A 131 5.69 -10.38 -12.64
CA SER A 131 5.62 -11.46 -13.63
C SER A 131 4.60 -11.20 -14.73
N MET A 132 3.54 -10.43 -14.44
CA MET A 132 2.51 -10.01 -15.41
C MET A 132 2.88 -8.73 -16.15
N GLY A 133 4.09 -8.21 -15.99
CA GLY A 133 4.59 -7.03 -16.70
C GLY A 133 4.02 -5.70 -16.20
N LEU A 134 3.43 -5.66 -14.99
CA LEU A 134 2.88 -4.45 -14.38
C LEU A 134 3.91 -3.65 -13.59
N ILE A 135 4.86 -4.36 -13.02
CA ILE A 135 6.05 -3.81 -12.37
C ILE A 135 7.24 -4.33 -13.18
N GLU A 136 7.36 -3.89 -14.43
CA GLU A 136 8.60 -4.20 -15.08
C GLU A 136 9.73 -3.44 -14.39
N PRO A 137 10.90 -4.05 -14.34
CA PRO A 137 12.10 -3.35 -13.92
C PRO A 137 12.49 -2.33 -14.99
N ALA A 138 11.64 -1.33 -15.22
CA ALA A 138 12.09 -0.08 -15.82
C ALA A 138 13.29 0.48 -15.02
N ALA A 139 13.38 0.13 -13.76
CA ALA A 139 14.56 0.32 -12.94
C ALA A 139 15.70 -0.67 -13.25
N SER A 140 15.43 -1.95 -13.55
CA SER A 140 16.49 -2.95 -13.75
C SER A 140 17.20 -2.85 -15.12
N GLY A 141 16.56 -2.25 -16.12
CA GLY A 141 17.21 -1.98 -17.41
C GLY A 141 18.03 -0.68 -17.39
N LEU A 142 17.80 0.20 -16.43
CA LEU A 142 18.56 1.45 -16.16
C LEU A 142 19.41 1.36 -14.88
N ASP A 143 19.34 0.26 -14.17
CA ASP A 143 20.35 -0.10 -13.18
C ASP A 143 21.63 -0.50 -13.95
N LEU A 144 22.25 0.52 -14.52
CA LEU A 144 23.68 0.47 -14.70
C LEU A 144 24.22 0.07 -13.34
N LYS A 145 24.80 -1.15 -13.22
CA LYS A 145 25.50 -1.62 -12.02
C LYS A 145 26.72 -0.73 -11.79
N LEU A 146 26.45 0.55 -11.53
CA LEU A 146 27.45 1.52 -11.15
C LEU A 146 27.72 1.34 -9.66
N PRO A 147 28.98 1.39 -9.23
CA PRO A 147 29.31 1.43 -7.81
C PRO A 147 28.49 2.52 -7.10
N ASP A 148 28.06 2.26 -5.86
CA ASP A 148 27.17 3.15 -5.09
C ASP A 148 27.71 4.60 -5.02
N ALA A 149 29.02 4.76 -4.95
CA ALA A 149 29.69 6.08 -4.98
C ALA A 149 29.44 6.89 -6.27
N LEU A 150 29.24 6.22 -7.41
CA LEU A 150 28.92 6.87 -8.68
C LEU A 150 27.41 7.14 -8.84
N ASN A 151 26.56 6.29 -8.27
CA ASN A 151 25.11 6.49 -8.26
C ASN A 151 24.68 7.72 -7.44
N GLU A 152 25.45 8.07 -6.42
CA GLU A 152 25.21 9.25 -5.57
C GLU A 152 25.64 10.57 -6.24
N HIS A 153 26.46 10.53 -7.30
CA HIS A 153 26.98 11.73 -7.94
C HIS A 153 25.85 12.54 -8.61
N ALA A 154 25.78 13.84 -8.32
CA ALA A 154 24.72 14.74 -8.81
C ALA A 154 24.56 14.70 -10.34
N ASN A 155 25.66 14.59 -11.08
CA ASN A 155 25.67 14.51 -12.55
C ASN A 155 25.06 13.20 -13.07
N VAL A 156 25.26 12.08 -12.37
CA VAL A 156 24.67 10.78 -12.73
C VAL A 156 23.16 10.77 -12.44
N LYS A 157 22.74 11.34 -11.32
CA LYS A 157 21.31 11.55 -11.01
C LYS A 157 20.63 12.44 -12.06
N GLN A 158 21.29 13.50 -12.49
CA GLN A 158 20.75 14.41 -13.52
C GLN A 158 20.68 13.74 -14.89
N MET A 159 21.69 12.96 -15.27
CA MET A 159 21.70 12.20 -16.53
C MET A 159 20.61 11.12 -16.53
N ARG A 160 20.44 10.39 -15.44
CA ARG A 160 19.36 9.40 -15.26
C ARG A 160 17.98 10.05 -15.39
N ASN A 161 17.76 11.20 -14.77
CA ASN A 161 16.51 11.94 -14.87
C ASN A 161 16.24 12.41 -16.31
N ARG A 162 17.24 12.86 -17.04
CA ARG A 162 17.10 13.23 -18.46
C ARG A 162 16.74 12.03 -19.32
N ILE A 163 17.33 10.85 -19.07
CA ILE A 163 17.00 9.62 -19.82
C ILE A 163 15.56 9.21 -19.53
N VAL A 164 15.13 9.21 -18.26
CA VAL A 164 13.75 8.87 -17.87
C VAL A 164 12.73 9.83 -18.46
N GLN A 165 13.07 11.11 -18.61
CA GLN A 165 12.21 12.14 -19.21
C GLN A 165 12.30 12.19 -20.75
N SER A 166 13.15 11.37 -21.37
CA SER A 166 13.33 11.38 -22.83
C SER A 166 12.11 10.80 -23.55
N GLU A 167 11.91 11.27 -24.80
CA GLU A 167 10.85 10.74 -25.68
C GLU A 167 11.02 9.23 -25.95
N MET A 168 12.26 8.75 -25.95
CA MET A 168 12.59 7.34 -26.14
C MET A 168 12.14 6.50 -24.93
N ALA A 169 12.37 6.97 -23.71
CA ALA A 169 11.85 6.33 -22.50
C ALA A 169 10.32 6.31 -22.51
N ASN A 170 9.67 7.42 -22.88
CA ASN A 170 8.21 7.48 -23.01
C ASN A 170 7.64 6.51 -24.06
N LYS A 171 8.31 6.35 -25.20
CA LYS A 171 7.94 5.34 -26.22
C LYS A 171 8.11 3.93 -25.67
N TRP A 172 9.19 3.70 -24.94
CA TRP A 172 9.48 2.41 -24.32
C TRP A 172 8.46 2.06 -23.22
N PHE A 173 8.13 2.99 -22.34
CA PHE A 173 7.07 2.83 -21.34
C PHE A 173 5.70 2.55 -21.98
N LYS A 174 5.36 3.21 -23.10
CA LYS A 174 4.13 2.93 -23.84
C LYS A 174 4.12 1.52 -24.44
N LEU A 175 5.27 1.07 -24.98
CA LEU A 175 5.41 -0.28 -25.54
C LEU A 175 5.24 -1.34 -24.45
N LEU A 176 5.80 -1.12 -23.27
CA LEU A 176 5.66 -1.99 -22.10
C LEU A 176 4.24 -2.02 -21.57
N ALA A 177 3.62 -0.84 -21.44
CA ALA A 177 2.21 -0.76 -21.02
C ALA A 177 1.26 -1.52 -21.96
N ASN A 178 1.56 -1.55 -23.26
CA ASN A 178 0.78 -2.28 -24.25
C ASN A 178 0.99 -3.82 -24.21
N ARG A 179 2.03 -4.32 -23.55
CA ARG A 179 2.27 -5.77 -23.36
C ARG A 179 1.37 -6.39 -22.29
N GLN A 180 0.76 -5.57 -21.45
CA GLN A 180 -0.08 -6.07 -20.38
C GLN A 180 -1.40 -6.59 -20.92
N THR A 181 -1.64 -7.87 -20.74
CA THR A 181 -2.94 -8.45 -21.05
C THR A 181 -3.99 -8.03 -20.03
N LEU A 182 -5.26 -7.96 -20.44
CA LEU A 182 -6.38 -7.69 -19.52
C LEU A 182 -6.39 -8.70 -18.36
N ALA A 183 -6.20 -9.98 -18.66
CA ALA A 183 -6.13 -11.05 -17.67
C ALA A 183 -4.98 -10.86 -16.68
N GLY A 184 -3.81 -10.41 -17.14
CA GLY A 184 -2.66 -10.10 -16.29
C GLY A 184 -2.95 -8.97 -15.30
N ARG A 185 -3.58 -7.89 -15.78
CA ARG A 185 -4.00 -6.75 -14.93
C ARG A 185 -4.99 -7.19 -13.86
N GLU A 186 -6.00 -7.95 -14.22
CA GLU A 186 -7.02 -8.45 -13.30
C GLU A 186 -6.42 -9.40 -12.26
N THR A 187 -5.51 -10.26 -12.69
CA THR A 187 -4.77 -11.13 -11.77
C THR A 187 -3.99 -10.31 -10.77
N THR A 188 -3.21 -9.32 -11.20
CA THR A 188 -2.43 -8.46 -10.32
C THR A 188 -3.31 -7.70 -9.33
N CYS A 189 -4.43 -7.12 -9.81
CA CYS A 189 -5.37 -6.44 -8.94
C CYS A 189 -5.97 -7.37 -7.89
N ALA A 190 -6.36 -8.59 -8.28
CA ALA A 190 -6.90 -9.57 -7.34
C ALA A 190 -5.89 -9.97 -6.25
N TYR A 191 -4.63 -10.18 -6.60
CA TYR A 191 -3.58 -10.45 -5.61
C TYR A 191 -3.28 -9.23 -4.74
N GLY A 192 -3.35 -8.02 -5.31
CA GLY A 192 -3.26 -6.77 -4.55
C GLY A 192 -4.37 -6.63 -3.51
N ASP A 193 -5.62 -6.98 -3.89
CA ASP A 193 -6.77 -7.00 -2.98
C ASP A 193 -6.55 -7.96 -1.81
N VAL A 194 -6.14 -9.19 -2.09
CA VAL A 194 -5.84 -10.20 -1.06
C VAL A 194 -4.71 -9.72 -0.15
N ALA A 195 -3.63 -9.19 -0.71
CA ALA A 195 -2.50 -8.71 0.08
C ALA A 195 -2.92 -7.56 1.00
N LYS A 196 -3.67 -6.58 0.48
CA LYS A 196 -4.12 -5.44 1.27
C LYS A 196 -5.03 -5.88 2.43
N VAL A 197 -6.03 -6.71 2.16
CA VAL A 197 -6.95 -7.20 3.19
C VAL A 197 -6.21 -8.02 4.24
N SER A 198 -5.53 -9.09 3.81
CA SER A 198 -4.89 -10.03 4.74
C SER A 198 -3.79 -9.36 5.58
N CYS A 199 -2.93 -8.54 4.97
CA CYS A 199 -1.84 -7.91 5.69
C CYS A 199 -2.35 -6.87 6.71
N THR A 200 -3.39 -6.09 6.36
CA THR A 200 -3.94 -5.07 7.27
C THR A 200 -4.71 -5.70 8.44
N GLU A 201 -5.37 -6.84 8.24
CA GLU A 201 -6.02 -7.60 9.30
C GLU A 201 -4.98 -8.22 10.24
N LEU A 202 -3.96 -8.89 9.71
CA LEU A 202 -2.87 -9.45 10.51
C LEU A 202 -2.12 -8.38 11.30
N ALA A 203 -1.92 -7.19 10.72
CA ALA A 203 -1.30 -6.07 11.42
C ALA A 203 -2.19 -5.55 12.57
N MET A 204 -3.50 -5.46 12.35
CA MET A 204 -4.45 -5.07 13.40
C MET A 204 -4.44 -6.06 14.55
N GLU A 205 -4.50 -7.36 14.26
CA GLU A 205 -4.42 -8.41 15.27
C GLU A 205 -3.09 -8.35 16.04
N ASN A 206 -1.97 -8.12 15.37
CA ASN A 206 -0.67 -7.97 16.02
C ASN A 206 -0.65 -6.77 16.97
N CYS A 207 -1.18 -5.62 16.56
CA CYS A 207 -1.26 -4.45 17.43
C CYS A 207 -2.13 -4.72 18.67
N GLN A 208 -3.28 -5.36 18.49
CA GLN A 208 -4.18 -5.72 19.60
C GLN A 208 -3.51 -6.69 20.58
N LYS A 209 -2.87 -7.74 20.06
CA LYS A 209 -2.17 -8.73 20.88
C LYS A 209 -0.95 -8.14 21.61
N ALA A 210 -0.18 -7.27 20.95
CA ALA A 210 0.93 -6.57 21.60
C ALA A 210 0.43 -5.73 22.79
N ILE A 211 -0.65 -4.96 22.61
CA ILE A 211 -1.28 -4.19 23.69
C ILE A 211 -1.75 -5.12 24.81
N THR A 212 -2.43 -6.23 24.47
CA THR A 212 -2.91 -7.20 25.46
C THR A 212 -1.76 -7.80 26.28
N LEU A 213 -0.66 -8.16 25.63
CA LEU A 213 0.53 -8.72 26.26
C LEU A 213 1.21 -7.71 27.21
N MET A 214 1.20 -6.44 26.84
CA MET A 214 1.77 -5.34 27.64
C MET A 214 0.81 -4.84 28.74
N GLY A 215 -0.45 -5.25 28.72
CA GLY A 215 -1.47 -4.81 29.67
C GLY A 215 -1.70 -3.30 29.65
N LYS A 216 -1.78 -2.67 30.82
CA LYS A 216 -2.01 -1.21 30.95
C LYS A 216 -0.94 -0.36 30.25
N ASP A 217 0.29 -0.84 30.18
CA ASP A 217 1.41 -0.13 29.57
C ASP A 217 1.29 -0.08 28.05
N GLY A 218 0.65 -1.07 27.41
CA GLY A 218 0.36 -1.07 25.98
C GLY A 218 -0.55 0.07 25.52
N LEU A 219 -1.30 0.69 26.45
CA LEU A 219 -2.18 1.84 26.17
C LEU A 219 -1.48 3.19 26.38
N ARG A 220 -0.25 3.19 26.89
CA ARG A 220 0.50 4.44 27.17
C ARG A 220 1.28 4.88 25.94
N HIS A 221 1.30 6.19 25.67
CA HIS A 221 1.95 6.78 24.49
C HIS A 221 3.44 6.47 24.40
N GLU A 222 4.13 6.42 25.55
CA GLU A 222 5.58 6.22 25.60
C GLU A 222 6.03 4.87 25.05
N PHE A 223 5.17 3.84 25.04
CA PHE A 223 5.50 2.53 24.48
C PHE A 223 5.16 2.42 22.99
N GLY A 224 4.31 3.27 22.47
CA GLY A 224 3.98 3.37 21.04
C GLY A 224 3.06 2.27 20.49
N ALA A 225 2.68 1.25 21.26
CA ALA A 225 1.83 0.15 20.80
C ALA A 225 0.42 0.65 20.38
N GLU A 226 -0.19 1.54 21.19
CA GLU A 226 -1.49 2.14 20.89
C GLU A 226 -1.45 3.01 19.62
N LYS A 227 -0.31 3.68 19.35
CA LYS A 227 -0.11 4.45 18.14
C LYS A 227 -0.16 3.56 16.90
N LEU A 228 0.53 2.41 16.94
CA LEU A 228 0.50 1.45 15.83
C LEU A 228 -0.92 0.94 15.56
N LEU A 229 -1.71 0.70 16.61
CA LEU A 229 -3.12 0.30 16.48
C LEU A 229 -3.94 1.36 15.72
N ARG A 230 -3.81 2.63 16.13
CA ARG A 230 -4.51 3.75 15.47
C ARG A 230 -4.07 3.94 14.02
N ASP A 231 -2.78 3.84 13.76
CA ASP A 231 -2.22 3.97 12.41
C ASP A 231 -2.67 2.81 11.49
N THR A 232 -2.75 1.59 12.03
CA THR A 232 -3.19 0.40 11.30
C THR A 232 -4.64 0.51 10.87
N LYS A 233 -5.50 1.13 11.68
CA LYS A 233 -6.92 1.30 11.32
C LYS A 233 -7.10 2.03 9.99
N LEU A 234 -6.25 2.99 9.70
CA LEU A 234 -6.27 3.73 8.43
C LEU A 234 -5.93 2.83 7.24
N LEU A 235 -5.02 1.86 7.44
CA LEU A 235 -4.63 0.90 6.40
C LEU A 235 -5.81 0.03 5.94
N GLN A 236 -6.78 -0.21 6.81
CA GLN A 236 -8.00 -0.96 6.48
C GLN A 236 -9.02 -0.14 5.68
N ILE A 237 -8.86 1.20 5.63
CA ILE A 237 -9.87 2.13 5.09
C ILE A 237 -9.45 2.68 3.73
N TYR A 238 -8.26 3.25 3.61
CA TYR A 238 -7.82 3.87 2.36
C TYR A 238 -7.42 2.84 1.29
N GLU A 239 -7.23 3.27 0.06
CA GLU A 239 -7.05 2.42 -1.13
C GLU A 239 -8.26 1.47 -1.36
N GLY A 240 -9.42 1.89 -0.89
CA GLY A 240 -10.65 1.11 -0.76
C GLY A 240 -10.70 0.35 0.57
N THR A 241 -11.87 0.34 1.22
CA THR A 241 -12.02 -0.43 2.46
C THR A 241 -11.78 -1.92 2.20
N ASN A 242 -11.43 -2.69 3.23
CA ASN A 242 -11.24 -4.13 3.11
C ASN A 242 -12.45 -4.82 2.47
N GLN A 243 -13.67 -4.37 2.80
CA GLN A 243 -14.91 -4.89 2.23
C GLN A 243 -15.01 -4.62 0.72
N VAL A 244 -14.65 -3.42 0.26
CA VAL A 244 -14.62 -3.08 -1.18
C VAL A 244 -13.58 -3.93 -1.91
N ASN A 245 -12.42 -4.15 -1.31
CA ASN A 245 -11.38 -4.97 -1.90
C ASN A 245 -11.79 -6.44 -2.01
N LEU A 246 -12.52 -6.98 -1.02
CA LEU A 246 -13.10 -8.32 -1.11
C LEU A 246 -14.15 -8.43 -2.21
N LEU A 247 -14.99 -7.39 -2.42
CA LEU A 247 -15.94 -7.34 -3.52
C LEU A 247 -15.24 -7.24 -4.89
N ASP A 248 -14.13 -6.50 -4.98
CA ASP A 248 -13.30 -6.44 -6.19
C ASP A 248 -12.68 -7.82 -6.48
N PHE A 249 -12.12 -8.48 -5.48
CA PHE A 249 -11.52 -9.80 -5.60
C PHE A 249 -12.54 -10.84 -6.10
N ILE A 250 -13.74 -10.91 -5.50
CA ILE A 250 -14.76 -11.88 -5.90
C ILE A 250 -15.20 -11.68 -7.35
N LYS A 251 -15.37 -10.42 -7.79
CA LYS A 251 -15.72 -10.10 -9.18
C LYS A 251 -14.64 -10.54 -10.17
N ARG A 252 -13.37 -10.36 -9.82
CA ARG A 252 -12.23 -10.65 -10.70
C ARG A 252 -11.88 -12.13 -10.78
N ARG A 253 -12.07 -12.88 -9.70
CA ARG A 253 -11.56 -14.25 -9.57
C ARG A 253 -12.62 -15.31 -9.37
N VAL A 254 -13.70 -15.00 -8.68
CA VAL A 254 -14.68 -16.03 -8.30
C VAL A 254 -15.81 -16.07 -9.33
N ILE A 255 -16.48 -14.94 -9.58
CA ILE A 255 -17.66 -14.92 -10.49
C ILE A 255 -17.25 -15.33 -11.89
N ARG A 256 -16.13 -14.85 -12.43
CA ARG A 256 -15.66 -15.23 -13.76
C ARG A 256 -15.30 -16.70 -13.92
N GLN A 257 -14.88 -17.38 -12.85
CA GLN A 257 -14.65 -18.83 -12.91
C GLN A 257 -15.96 -19.59 -13.06
N PHE A 258 -17.05 -19.09 -12.54
CA PHE A 258 -18.38 -19.67 -12.72
C PHE A 258 -18.97 -19.36 -14.09
N ASP A 259 -18.75 -18.15 -14.64
CA ASP A 259 -19.24 -17.77 -15.98
C ASP A 259 -18.53 -18.52 -17.12
N THR A 260 -17.31 -19.03 -16.90
CA THR A 260 -16.56 -19.84 -17.87
C THR A 260 -16.80 -21.35 -17.74
N ALA A 261 -17.54 -21.78 -16.73
CA ALA A 261 -17.87 -23.18 -16.47
C ALA A 261 -19.30 -23.55 -16.91
N LEU A 262 -20.09 -22.58 -17.43
CA LEU A 262 -21.39 -22.75 -18.08
C LEU A 262 -21.27 -22.51 -19.57
#